data_209231608eff475f169218b211040fdc
#
_entry.id   209231608eff475f169218b211040fdc
#
_cell.length_a   1.000
_cell.length_b   1.000
_cell.length_c   1.000
_cell.angle_alpha   90.00
_cell.angle_beta   90.00
_cell.angle_gamma   90.00
#
_symmetry.space_group_name_H-M   'P 1'
#
loop_
_entity.id
_entity.type
_entity.pdbx_description
1 polymer ?
#
loop_
_entity_poly.entity_id
_entity_poly.type
_entity_poly.pdbx_seq_one_letter_code
_entity_poly.pdbx_strand_id
1 'polypeptide(L)'
;MSITNKIIYYYQTFKGLDNLLKNDCKTITHINVSSIHFGKNSDKSNYIHLNDNEPNNKCFNKLWEQCLEASKYCKIYLMIGGAGSAYQTLFSDFESYYKLLYNLLKSKDFIKGIDLDIEENVKLEDIKMLINRLKEDFKYIDISMAPLDSSLANDVPGMGGFIYKDLYNSNEGKLIEHFNVQSYADYSVDMFDSIIGNGYPPEKIVYGMISSQNINNNI
;
A
#
# COMPACT_ATOMS: atom_id res chain seq x y z
N MET A 1 18.54 11.78 14.33
CA MET A 1 18.02 11.28 13.05
C MET A 1 17.13 12.37 12.48
N SER A 2 17.35 12.85 11.26
CA SER A 2 16.42 13.80 10.65
C SER A 2 15.12 13.05 10.35
N ILE A 3 14.02 13.50 10.89
CA ILE A 3 12.69 13.01 10.52
C ILE A 3 12.51 13.45 9.05
N THR A 4 12.64 12.51 8.14
CA THR A 4 12.29 12.78 6.73
C THR A 4 10.79 12.61 6.59
N ASN A 5 10.09 13.73 6.40
CA ASN A 5 8.66 13.70 6.10
C ASN A 5 8.41 12.81 4.89
N LYS A 6 7.43 11.92 4.99
CA LYS A 6 7.01 11.08 3.86
C LYS A 6 5.96 11.84 3.06
N ILE A 7 6.17 11.94 1.75
CA ILE A 7 5.20 12.43 0.77
C ILE A 7 4.97 11.28 -0.20
N ILE A 8 3.78 10.70 -0.14
CA ILE A 8 3.42 9.46 -0.83
C ILE A 8 2.35 9.76 -1.86
N TYR A 9 2.58 9.34 -3.09
CA TYR A 9 1.64 9.49 -4.18
C TYR A 9 1.05 8.15 -4.59
N TYR A 10 -0.28 7.98 -4.47
CA TYR A 10 -1.01 6.82 -4.96
C TYR A 10 -1.27 6.99 -6.46
N TYR A 11 -0.61 6.15 -7.25
CA TYR A 11 -0.67 6.21 -8.72
C TYR A 11 -1.62 5.16 -9.26
N GLN A 12 -2.90 5.51 -9.37
CA GLN A 12 -3.99 4.61 -9.77
C GLN A 12 -4.38 4.74 -11.24
N THR A 13 -4.34 5.95 -11.79
CA THR A 13 -4.85 6.23 -13.15
C THR A 13 -3.81 6.05 -14.23
N PHE A 14 -2.54 5.92 -13.87
CA PHE A 14 -1.37 5.83 -14.74
C PHE A 14 -1.24 7.00 -15.72
N LYS A 15 -1.71 8.18 -15.30
CA LYS A 15 -1.62 9.44 -16.05
C LYS A 15 -0.93 10.50 -15.20
N GLY A 16 -0.10 11.33 -15.84
CA GLY A 16 0.49 12.49 -15.19
C GLY A 16 1.83 12.26 -14.48
N LEU A 17 2.35 11.05 -14.42
CA LEU A 17 3.65 10.79 -13.77
C LEU A 17 4.79 11.57 -14.46
N ASP A 18 4.70 11.78 -15.76
CA ASP A 18 5.67 12.62 -16.50
C ASP A 18 5.74 14.05 -15.92
N ASN A 19 4.61 14.64 -15.56
CA ASN A 19 4.55 15.98 -14.99
C ASN A 19 5.14 16.01 -13.58
N LEU A 20 4.83 15.00 -12.79
CA LEU A 20 5.36 14.82 -11.44
C LEU A 20 6.89 14.69 -11.47
N LEU A 21 7.42 13.83 -12.33
CA LEU A 21 8.86 13.63 -12.47
C LEU A 21 9.61 14.86 -12.95
N LYS A 22 9.00 15.69 -13.79
CA LYS A 22 9.63 16.92 -14.29
C LYS A 22 9.67 18.04 -13.25
N ASN A 23 8.62 18.16 -12.42
CA ASN A 23 8.44 19.33 -11.57
C ASN A 23 8.76 19.05 -10.09
N ASP A 24 8.41 17.89 -9.56
CA ASP A 24 8.35 17.63 -8.13
C ASP A 24 9.05 16.34 -7.68
N CYS A 25 9.82 15.69 -8.54
CA CYS A 25 10.43 14.38 -8.24
C CYS A 25 11.32 14.37 -6.99
N LYS A 26 11.82 15.53 -6.55
CA LYS A 26 12.66 15.65 -5.33
C LYS A 26 11.84 15.77 -4.05
N THR A 27 10.55 16.07 -4.16
CA THR A 27 9.66 16.26 -3.01
C THR A 27 8.98 14.96 -2.63
N ILE A 28 8.62 14.15 -3.63
CA ILE A 28 7.94 12.87 -3.41
C ILE A 28 8.93 11.82 -2.92
N THR A 29 8.58 11.15 -1.85
CA THR A 29 9.40 10.10 -1.24
C THR A 29 9.00 8.70 -1.67
N HIS A 30 7.70 8.50 -1.99
CA HIS A 30 7.16 7.21 -2.39
C HIS A 30 6.11 7.36 -3.50
N ILE A 31 6.05 6.37 -4.37
CA ILE A 31 4.96 6.19 -5.34
C ILE A 31 4.38 4.80 -5.13
N ASN A 32 3.11 4.74 -4.72
CA ASN A 32 2.35 3.52 -4.57
C ASN A 32 1.58 3.25 -5.87
N VAL A 33 2.06 2.31 -6.67
CA VAL A 33 1.39 1.88 -7.91
C VAL A 33 0.21 1.01 -7.54
N SER A 34 -0.99 1.44 -7.87
CA SER A 34 -2.25 0.84 -7.42
C SER A 34 -3.09 0.36 -8.61
N SER A 35 -3.72 -0.79 -8.52
CA SER A 35 -3.65 -1.75 -7.42
C SER A 35 -3.54 -3.17 -7.96
N ILE A 36 -2.95 -4.03 -7.15
CA ILE A 36 -2.81 -5.45 -7.46
C ILE A 36 -4.03 -6.21 -6.92
N HIS A 37 -4.61 -7.03 -7.77
CA HIS A 37 -5.69 -7.96 -7.46
C HIS A 37 -5.36 -9.36 -7.95
N PHE A 38 -6.02 -10.36 -7.36
CA PHE A 38 -5.89 -11.76 -7.71
C PHE A 38 -7.23 -12.32 -8.17
N GLY A 39 -7.19 -13.33 -9.03
CA GLY A 39 -8.40 -13.95 -9.51
C GLY A 39 -8.15 -15.18 -10.37
N LYS A 40 -9.21 -15.70 -10.99
CA LYS A 40 -9.16 -16.84 -11.90
C LYS A 40 -9.67 -16.46 -13.28
N ASN A 41 -8.93 -16.87 -14.29
CA ASN A 41 -9.36 -16.81 -15.68
C ASN A 41 -10.51 -17.79 -15.94
N SER A 42 -11.16 -17.68 -17.11
CA SER A 42 -12.23 -18.59 -17.53
C SER A 42 -11.78 -20.06 -17.64
N ASP A 43 -10.50 -20.31 -17.91
CA ASP A 43 -9.87 -21.64 -17.94
C ASP A 43 -9.45 -22.14 -16.54
N LYS A 44 -9.82 -21.42 -15.47
CA LYS A 44 -9.49 -21.66 -14.06
C LYS A 44 -8.03 -21.46 -13.68
N SER A 45 -7.15 -20.99 -14.56
CA SER A 45 -5.80 -20.57 -14.18
C SER A 45 -5.85 -19.34 -13.28
N ASN A 46 -4.96 -19.28 -12.29
CA ASN A 46 -4.83 -18.13 -11.39
C ASN A 46 -4.13 -16.97 -12.12
N TYR A 47 -4.58 -15.75 -11.85
CA TYR A 47 -3.94 -14.54 -12.36
C TYR A 47 -3.60 -13.55 -11.24
N ILE A 48 -2.67 -12.64 -11.56
CA ILE A 48 -2.43 -11.38 -10.87
C ILE A 48 -2.66 -10.25 -11.88
N HIS A 49 -3.45 -9.26 -11.51
CA HIS A 49 -3.71 -8.09 -12.35
C HIS A 49 -3.24 -6.82 -11.65
N LEU A 50 -2.74 -5.87 -12.44
CA LEU A 50 -2.61 -4.47 -12.06
C LEU A 50 -3.81 -3.75 -12.69
N ASN A 51 -4.78 -3.33 -11.88
CA ASN A 51 -6.12 -2.97 -12.32
C ASN A 51 -6.74 -4.11 -13.17
N ASP A 52 -6.98 -3.91 -14.46
CA ASP A 52 -7.71 -4.84 -15.30
C ASP A 52 -6.84 -5.81 -16.13
N ASN A 53 -5.51 -5.68 -16.07
CA ASN A 53 -4.62 -6.46 -16.92
C ASN A 53 -3.44 -7.08 -16.16
N GLU A 54 -2.86 -8.13 -16.72
CA GLU A 54 -1.63 -8.70 -16.20
C GLU A 54 -0.52 -7.63 -16.14
N PRO A 55 0.28 -7.56 -15.04
CA PRO A 55 1.30 -6.52 -14.86
C PRO A 55 2.36 -6.45 -15.97
N ASN A 56 2.55 -7.54 -16.72
CA ASN A 56 3.48 -7.59 -17.86
C ASN A 56 2.79 -7.29 -19.21
N ASN A 57 1.52 -6.92 -19.22
CA ASN A 57 0.84 -6.50 -20.44
C ASN A 57 1.52 -5.26 -21.04
N LYS A 58 1.60 -5.20 -22.36
CA LYS A 58 2.25 -4.09 -23.10
C LYS A 58 1.65 -2.71 -22.79
N CYS A 59 0.39 -2.66 -22.36
CA CYS A 59 -0.24 -1.39 -21.94
C CYS A 59 0.48 -0.72 -20.77
N PHE A 60 1.24 -1.48 -19.95
CA PHE A 60 1.99 -0.98 -18.81
C PHE A 60 3.48 -0.70 -19.11
N ASN A 61 3.96 -0.88 -20.34
CA ASN A 61 5.38 -0.62 -20.64
C ASN A 61 5.80 0.78 -20.22
N LYS A 62 5.04 1.80 -20.63
CA LYS A 62 5.33 3.20 -20.26
C LYS A 62 5.27 3.43 -18.74
N LEU A 63 4.30 2.81 -18.05
CA LEU A 63 4.21 2.88 -16.59
C LEU A 63 5.50 2.38 -15.93
N TRP A 64 5.96 1.19 -16.33
CA TRP A 64 7.16 0.60 -15.73
C TRP A 64 8.44 1.33 -16.06
N GLU A 65 8.56 1.89 -17.28
CA GLU A 65 9.67 2.78 -17.65
C GLU A 65 9.70 4.03 -16.78
N GLN A 66 8.54 4.65 -16.54
CA GLN A 66 8.41 5.81 -15.66
C GLN A 66 8.70 5.47 -14.20
N CYS A 67 8.23 4.33 -13.70
CA CYS A 67 8.53 3.87 -12.34
C CYS A 67 10.02 3.57 -12.15
N LEU A 68 10.67 2.95 -13.13
CA LEU A 68 12.12 2.73 -13.13
C LEU A 68 12.89 4.06 -13.10
N GLU A 69 12.46 5.05 -13.87
CA GLU A 69 13.08 6.39 -13.81
C GLU A 69 12.85 7.05 -12.45
N ALA A 70 11.62 7.01 -11.93
CA ALA A 70 11.25 7.55 -10.62
C ALA A 70 12.03 6.89 -9.48
N SER A 71 12.37 5.60 -9.61
CA SER A 71 13.09 4.85 -8.58
C SER A 71 14.49 5.38 -8.25
N LYS A 72 15.03 6.26 -9.10
CA LYS A 72 16.29 6.99 -8.84
C LYS A 72 16.13 8.08 -7.77
N TYR A 73 14.91 8.51 -7.49
CA TYR A 73 14.60 9.66 -6.63
C TYR A 73 13.70 9.32 -5.46
N CYS A 74 12.80 8.33 -5.62
CA CYS A 74 11.84 7.91 -4.61
C CYS A 74 11.67 6.39 -4.61
N LYS A 75 11.07 5.86 -3.54
CA LYS A 75 10.76 4.43 -3.45
C LYS A 75 9.49 4.10 -4.25
N ILE A 76 9.52 3.03 -5.00
CA ILE A 76 8.36 2.50 -5.71
C ILE A 76 7.79 1.34 -4.91
N TYR A 77 6.51 1.44 -4.56
CA TYR A 77 5.75 0.39 -3.89
C TYR A 77 4.66 -0.14 -4.83
N LEU A 78 4.24 -1.38 -4.62
CA LEU A 78 3.00 -1.92 -5.18
C LEU A 78 1.94 -1.95 -4.07
N MET A 79 0.80 -1.37 -4.33
CA MET A 79 -0.36 -1.50 -3.47
C MET A 79 -1.12 -2.78 -3.84
N ILE A 80 -1.51 -3.55 -2.83
CA ILE A 80 -2.36 -4.74 -2.96
C ILE A 80 -3.72 -4.41 -2.33
N GLY A 81 -4.81 -4.67 -3.04
CA GLY A 81 -6.16 -4.49 -2.54
C GLY A 81 -6.78 -3.14 -2.87
N GLY A 82 -7.34 -2.47 -1.88
CA GLY A 82 -8.32 -1.42 -2.07
C GLY A 82 -9.70 -2.00 -2.41
N ALA A 83 -10.57 -1.23 -3.05
CA ALA A 83 -11.89 -1.71 -3.45
C ALA A 83 -11.80 -2.94 -4.35
N GLY A 84 -12.46 -4.03 -3.96
CA GLY A 84 -12.44 -5.33 -4.66
C GLY A 84 -11.71 -6.42 -3.88
N SER A 85 -12.10 -7.68 -4.12
CA SER A 85 -11.59 -8.82 -3.35
C SER A 85 -10.19 -9.23 -3.80
N ALA A 86 -9.15 -8.77 -3.10
CA ALA A 86 -7.76 -9.17 -3.34
C ALA A 86 -7.31 -10.25 -2.34
N TYR A 87 -7.54 -10.01 -1.06
CA TYR A 87 -6.97 -10.83 0.02
C TYR A 87 -7.71 -12.16 0.22
N GLN A 88 -9.03 -12.17 0.16
CA GLN A 88 -9.80 -13.43 0.24
C GLN A 88 -9.39 -14.37 -0.89
N THR A 89 -9.19 -13.82 -2.10
CA THR A 89 -8.68 -14.59 -3.23
C THR A 89 -7.26 -15.06 -2.99
N LEU A 90 -6.34 -14.18 -2.58
CA LEU A 90 -4.96 -14.51 -2.26
C LEU A 90 -4.88 -15.67 -1.25
N PHE A 91 -5.62 -15.58 -0.15
CA PHE A 91 -5.59 -16.59 0.90
C PHE A 91 -6.40 -17.86 0.60
N SER A 92 -7.25 -17.85 -0.43
CA SER A 92 -7.94 -19.08 -0.87
C SER A 92 -6.99 -20.14 -1.45
N ASP A 93 -5.85 -19.73 -2.02
CA ASP A 93 -4.78 -20.59 -2.55
C ASP A 93 -3.45 -19.81 -2.46
N PHE A 94 -2.99 -19.60 -1.22
CA PHE A 94 -1.90 -18.69 -0.91
C PHE A 94 -0.64 -18.96 -1.71
N GLU A 95 -0.17 -20.20 -1.76
CA GLU A 95 1.09 -20.52 -2.44
C GLU A 95 1.04 -20.24 -3.95
N SER A 96 -0.07 -20.54 -4.60
CA SER A 96 -0.23 -20.30 -6.04
C SER A 96 -0.29 -18.80 -6.36
N TYR A 97 -1.08 -18.03 -5.61
CA TYR A 97 -1.19 -16.59 -5.83
C TYR A 97 0.06 -15.82 -5.37
N TYR A 98 0.62 -16.20 -4.23
CA TYR A 98 1.85 -15.60 -3.75
C TYR A 98 3.01 -15.80 -4.74
N LYS A 99 3.10 -16.96 -5.40
CA LYS A 99 4.08 -17.21 -6.45
C LYS A 99 3.98 -16.22 -7.62
N LEU A 100 2.76 -15.81 -8.00
CA LEU A 100 2.57 -14.79 -9.03
C LEU A 100 3.10 -13.42 -8.55
N LEU A 101 2.79 -13.02 -7.31
CA LEU A 101 3.32 -11.81 -6.69
C LEU A 101 4.85 -11.85 -6.59
N TYR A 102 5.41 -12.97 -6.11
CA TYR A 102 6.86 -13.18 -6.02
C TYR A 102 7.55 -12.98 -7.37
N ASN A 103 7.02 -13.58 -8.44
CA ASN A 103 7.57 -13.46 -9.78
C ASN A 103 7.50 -12.01 -10.30
N LEU A 104 6.41 -11.30 -10.02
CA LEU A 104 6.28 -9.89 -10.37
C LEU A 104 7.36 -9.06 -9.67
N LEU A 105 7.52 -9.20 -8.36
CA LEU A 105 8.52 -8.47 -7.57
C LEU A 105 9.94 -8.80 -8.03
N LYS A 106 10.23 -10.07 -8.33
CA LYS A 106 11.53 -10.48 -8.87
C LYS A 106 11.82 -9.90 -10.25
N SER A 107 10.81 -9.72 -11.09
CA SER A 107 10.96 -9.16 -12.44
C SER A 107 11.16 -7.63 -12.45
N LYS A 108 10.90 -6.96 -11.32
CA LYS A 108 10.92 -5.50 -11.17
C LYS A 108 11.66 -5.13 -9.89
N ASP A 109 12.97 -5.31 -9.88
CA ASP A 109 13.88 -5.13 -8.74
C ASP A 109 13.94 -3.69 -8.21
N PHE A 110 13.45 -2.72 -8.98
CA PHE A 110 13.27 -1.33 -8.54
C PHE A 110 12.09 -1.14 -7.57
N ILE A 111 11.17 -2.10 -7.44
CA ILE A 111 10.10 -2.07 -6.43
C ILE A 111 10.73 -2.32 -5.07
N LYS A 112 10.51 -1.39 -4.13
CA LYS A 112 11.13 -1.41 -2.81
C LYS A 112 10.15 -1.67 -1.67
N GLY A 113 8.85 -1.68 -1.96
CA GLY A 113 7.85 -1.93 -0.93
C GLY A 113 6.53 -2.46 -1.44
N ILE A 114 5.74 -2.94 -0.49
CA ILE A 114 4.36 -3.36 -0.66
C ILE A 114 3.51 -2.53 0.29
N ASP A 115 2.42 -1.98 -0.25
CA ASP A 115 1.39 -1.31 0.53
C ASP A 115 0.16 -2.22 0.63
N LEU A 116 -0.25 -2.54 1.85
CA LEU A 116 -1.38 -3.44 2.11
C LEU A 116 -2.63 -2.61 2.40
N ASP A 117 -3.49 -2.45 1.40
CA ASP A 117 -4.78 -1.76 1.50
C ASP A 117 -5.91 -2.79 1.68
N ILE A 118 -6.24 -3.08 2.94
CA ILE A 118 -7.12 -4.20 3.31
C ILE A 118 -8.54 -3.68 3.54
N GLU A 119 -9.39 -3.80 2.52
CA GLU A 119 -10.79 -3.34 2.54
C GLU A 119 -11.81 -4.48 2.56
N GLU A 120 -11.41 -5.67 2.97
CA GLU A 120 -12.25 -6.85 3.05
C GLU A 120 -11.90 -7.71 4.27
N ASN A 121 -12.87 -8.44 4.81
CA ASN A 121 -12.64 -9.29 5.99
C ASN A 121 -11.59 -10.37 5.73
N VAL A 122 -10.54 -10.37 6.53
CA VAL A 122 -9.46 -11.35 6.52
C VAL A 122 -9.04 -11.70 7.94
N LYS A 123 -8.44 -12.87 8.13
CA LYS A 123 -7.90 -13.23 9.44
C LYS A 123 -6.59 -12.48 9.68
N LEU A 124 -6.40 -11.97 10.88
CA LEU A 124 -5.15 -11.32 11.29
C LEU A 124 -3.94 -12.22 11.07
N GLU A 125 -4.06 -13.52 11.34
CA GLU A 125 -2.98 -14.49 11.16
C GLU A 125 -2.57 -14.66 9.68
N ASP A 126 -3.52 -14.54 8.74
CA ASP A 126 -3.21 -14.58 7.32
C ASP A 126 -2.39 -13.35 6.90
N ILE A 127 -2.70 -12.17 7.45
CA ILE A 127 -1.91 -10.95 7.23
C ILE A 127 -0.51 -11.08 7.82
N LYS A 128 -0.36 -11.60 9.03
CA LYS A 128 0.94 -11.87 9.66
C LYS A 128 1.76 -12.86 8.82
N MET A 129 1.13 -13.91 8.32
CA MET A 129 1.76 -14.89 7.42
C MET A 129 2.28 -14.21 6.14
N LEU A 130 1.48 -13.35 5.50
CA LEU A 130 1.89 -12.61 4.30
C LEU A 130 3.09 -11.70 4.59
N ILE A 131 3.06 -10.94 5.71
CA ILE A 131 4.15 -10.06 6.12
C ILE A 131 5.45 -10.86 6.32
N ASN A 132 5.40 -11.96 7.05
CA ASN A 132 6.55 -12.83 7.28
C ASN A 132 7.09 -13.39 5.96
N ARG A 133 6.22 -13.92 5.11
CA ARG A 133 6.63 -14.49 3.81
C ARG A 133 7.29 -13.45 2.90
N LEU A 134 6.75 -12.23 2.85
CA LEU A 134 7.37 -11.12 2.09
C LEU A 134 8.77 -10.78 2.62
N LYS A 135 8.96 -10.75 3.95
CA LYS A 135 10.26 -10.45 4.57
C LYS A 135 11.28 -11.59 4.43
N GLU A 136 10.83 -12.83 4.42
CA GLU A 136 11.68 -14.00 4.18
C GLU A 136 12.22 -14.00 2.74
N ASP A 137 11.34 -13.77 1.76
CA ASP A 137 11.71 -13.83 0.35
C ASP A 137 12.39 -12.54 -0.15
N PHE A 138 12.08 -11.40 0.48
CA PHE A 138 12.59 -10.07 0.11
C PHE A 138 13.05 -9.31 1.35
N LYS A 139 14.22 -9.65 1.85
CA LYS A 139 14.77 -9.14 3.13
C LYS A 139 14.67 -7.61 3.32
N TYR A 140 14.76 -6.84 2.24
CA TYR A 140 14.81 -5.36 2.28
C TYR A 140 13.53 -4.71 1.75
N ILE A 141 12.47 -5.49 1.53
CA ILE A 141 11.20 -4.92 1.10
C ILE A 141 10.57 -4.16 2.27
N ASP A 142 10.13 -2.93 2.03
CA ASP A 142 9.34 -2.18 3.01
C ASP A 142 7.89 -2.66 2.95
N ILE A 143 7.19 -2.55 4.07
CA ILE A 143 5.76 -2.87 4.15
C ILE A 143 5.05 -1.67 4.77
N SER A 144 4.07 -1.12 4.06
CA SER A 144 3.13 -0.14 4.58
C SER A 144 1.71 -0.70 4.57
N MET A 145 0.81 -0.04 5.27
CA MET A 145 -0.61 -0.40 5.30
C MET A 145 -1.46 0.86 5.20
N ALA A 146 -2.69 0.72 4.70
CA ALA A 146 -3.61 1.83 4.50
C ALA A 146 -4.91 1.71 5.35
N PRO A 147 -4.82 1.80 6.70
CA PRO A 147 -5.97 1.72 7.58
C PRO A 147 -6.82 2.99 7.57
N LEU A 148 -8.09 2.87 8.02
CA LEU A 148 -8.89 4.01 8.42
C LEU A 148 -8.29 4.68 9.67
N ASP A 149 -8.43 5.99 9.78
CA ASP A 149 -8.03 6.77 10.95
C ASP A 149 -8.68 6.26 12.25
N SER A 150 -9.99 6.02 12.22
CA SER A 150 -10.76 5.51 13.35
C SER A 150 -10.26 4.15 13.87
N SER A 151 -9.71 3.31 12.96
CA SER A 151 -9.16 2.01 13.32
C SER A 151 -7.84 2.10 14.10
N LEU A 152 -7.10 3.19 13.91
CA LEU A 152 -5.87 3.44 14.67
C LEU A 152 -6.14 4.25 15.94
N ALA A 153 -7.11 5.17 15.91
CA ALA A 153 -7.41 6.03 17.05
C ALA A 153 -8.18 5.30 18.18
N ASN A 154 -9.03 4.32 17.87
CA ASN A 154 -10.02 3.79 18.80
C ASN A 154 -9.96 2.28 19.05
N ASP A 155 -8.96 1.57 18.56
CA ASP A 155 -8.83 0.10 18.68
C ASP A 155 -10.09 -0.66 18.21
N VAL A 156 -10.78 -0.12 17.19
CA VAL A 156 -11.91 -0.79 16.55
C VAL A 156 -11.45 -1.55 15.30
N PRO A 157 -12.15 -2.63 14.93
CA PRO A 157 -11.84 -3.31 13.68
C PRO A 157 -11.91 -2.37 12.50
N GLY A 158 -10.85 -2.40 11.66
CA GLY A 158 -10.85 -1.73 10.37
C GLY A 158 -11.68 -2.49 9.32
N MET A 159 -11.63 -2.04 8.07
CA MET A 159 -12.30 -2.72 6.95
C MET A 159 -11.83 -4.17 6.78
N GLY A 160 -10.62 -4.49 7.23
CA GLY A 160 -10.09 -5.86 7.30
C GLY A 160 -10.74 -6.79 8.33
N GLY A 161 -11.58 -6.25 9.22
CA GLY A 161 -12.26 -7.02 10.27
C GLY A 161 -11.37 -7.38 11.47
N PHE A 162 -10.15 -6.89 11.55
CA PHE A 162 -9.24 -7.07 12.68
C PHE A 162 -8.82 -5.72 13.29
N ILE A 163 -8.34 -5.76 14.55
CA ILE A 163 -7.84 -4.59 15.26
C ILE A 163 -6.38 -4.36 14.87
N TYR A 164 -6.09 -3.20 14.29
CA TYR A 164 -4.73 -2.84 13.87
C TYR A 164 -3.73 -2.79 15.03
N LYS A 165 -4.20 -2.48 16.24
CA LYS A 165 -3.38 -2.48 17.46
C LYS A 165 -2.84 -3.87 17.80
N ASP A 166 -3.62 -4.92 17.58
CA ASP A 166 -3.17 -6.30 17.79
C ASP A 166 -2.07 -6.69 16.81
N LEU A 167 -2.21 -6.25 15.54
CA LEU A 167 -1.14 -6.41 14.55
C LEU A 167 0.10 -5.61 14.96
N TYR A 168 -0.06 -4.33 15.29
CA TYR A 168 1.05 -3.43 15.63
C TYR A 168 1.88 -3.96 16.81
N ASN A 169 1.24 -4.54 17.82
CA ASN A 169 1.89 -5.11 19.00
C ASN A 169 2.55 -6.47 18.73
N SER A 170 2.29 -7.10 17.60
CA SER A 170 2.90 -8.38 17.21
C SER A 170 4.35 -8.21 16.70
N ASN A 171 5.04 -9.32 16.48
CA ASN A 171 6.36 -9.29 15.85
C ASN A 171 6.29 -8.80 14.40
N GLU A 172 5.23 -9.17 13.69
CA GLU A 172 4.98 -8.76 12.30
C GLU A 172 4.68 -7.27 12.21
N GLY A 173 3.97 -6.71 13.18
CA GLY A 173 3.68 -5.28 13.26
C GLY A 173 4.94 -4.41 13.37
N LYS A 174 6.02 -4.92 13.96
CA LYS A 174 7.30 -4.24 14.02
C LYS A 174 7.97 -4.11 12.65
N LEU A 175 7.59 -4.96 11.70
CA LEU A 175 8.10 -4.97 10.33
C LEU A 175 7.39 -3.97 9.42
N ILE A 176 6.29 -3.37 9.88
CA ILE A 176 5.55 -2.33 9.17
C ILE A 176 6.32 -1.02 9.27
N GLU A 177 6.67 -0.45 8.12
CA GLU A 177 7.44 0.80 8.02
C GLU A 177 6.59 2.01 8.42
N HIS A 178 5.36 2.10 7.88
CA HIS A 178 4.42 3.19 8.17
C HIS A 178 2.98 2.79 7.81
N PHE A 179 2.04 3.62 8.29
CA PHE A 179 0.63 3.53 7.98
C PHE A 179 0.21 4.76 7.15
N ASN A 180 -0.36 4.51 5.97
CA ASN A 180 -0.99 5.50 5.11
C ASN A 180 -2.44 5.65 5.54
N VAL A 181 -2.70 6.53 6.48
CA VAL A 181 -4.01 6.65 7.15
C VAL A 181 -5.04 7.25 6.20
N GLN A 182 -6.12 6.52 5.94
CA GLN A 182 -7.25 6.99 5.14
C GLN A 182 -8.13 7.92 5.98
N SER A 183 -7.78 9.22 6.02
CA SER A 183 -8.46 10.25 6.80
C SER A 183 -9.26 11.19 5.90
N TYR A 184 -10.13 10.62 5.09
CA TYR A 184 -10.83 11.37 4.04
C TYR A 184 -12.00 12.20 4.55
N ALA A 185 -12.56 11.88 5.71
CA ALA A 185 -13.70 12.57 6.32
C ALA A 185 -13.29 13.57 7.40
N ASP A 186 -12.21 13.32 8.10
CA ASP A 186 -11.73 14.15 9.22
C ASP A 186 -10.20 14.34 9.14
N TYR A 187 -9.80 15.25 8.26
CA TYR A 187 -8.42 15.68 8.17
C TYR A 187 -8.12 16.74 9.23
N SER A 188 -7.92 16.31 10.48
CA SER A 188 -7.69 17.19 11.62
C SER A 188 -6.46 16.82 12.44
N VAL A 189 -5.93 17.82 13.16
CA VAL A 189 -4.86 17.63 14.14
C VAL A 189 -5.36 16.77 15.30
N ASP A 190 -6.60 16.93 15.73
CA ASP A 190 -7.19 16.18 16.84
C ASP A 190 -7.25 14.68 16.55
N MET A 191 -7.59 14.30 15.31
CA MET A 191 -7.57 12.91 14.89
C MET A 191 -6.15 12.35 14.86
N PHE A 192 -5.18 13.13 14.34
CA PHE A 192 -3.77 12.75 14.39
C PHE A 192 -3.29 12.53 15.83
N ASP A 193 -3.57 13.48 16.72
CA ASP A 193 -3.19 13.39 18.14
C ASP A 193 -3.86 12.20 18.83
N SER A 194 -5.09 11.85 18.45
CA SER A 194 -5.78 10.66 18.96
C SER A 194 -5.06 9.37 18.55
N ILE A 195 -4.58 9.27 17.32
CA ILE A 195 -3.78 8.12 16.84
C ILE A 195 -2.45 8.03 17.62
N ILE A 196 -1.77 9.16 17.81
CA ILE A 196 -0.52 9.20 18.57
C ILE A 196 -0.77 8.87 20.05
N GLY A 197 -1.83 9.43 20.63
CA GLY A 197 -2.28 9.13 22.00
C GLY A 197 -2.61 7.66 22.21
N ASN A 198 -3.07 6.96 21.18
CA ASN A 198 -3.27 5.52 21.17
C ASN A 198 -1.94 4.72 21.04
N GLY A 199 -0.78 5.37 21.01
CA GLY A 199 0.55 4.76 21.09
C GLY A 199 1.15 4.34 19.75
N TYR A 200 0.69 4.91 18.63
CA TYR A 200 1.41 4.83 17.38
C TYR A 200 2.44 5.97 17.30
N PRO A 201 3.70 5.71 16.93
CA PRO A 201 4.69 6.78 16.86
C PRO A 201 4.44 7.68 15.64
N PRO A 202 4.60 9.00 15.77
CA PRO A 202 4.25 9.96 14.73
C PRO A 202 5.02 9.74 13.42
N GLU A 203 6.25 9.25 13.48
CA GLU A 203 7.08 8.96 12.30
C GLU A 203 6.56 7.78 11.47
N LYS A 204 5.64 6.98 12.00
CA LYS A 204 4.96 5.89 11.26
C LYS A 204 3.61 6.29 10.70
N ILE A 205 3.10 7.50 10.99
CA ILE A 205 1.79 7.94 10.54
C ILE A 205 1.95 8.90 9.37
N VAL A 206 1.35 8.53 8.23
CA VAL A 206 1.24 9.36 7.03
C VAL A 206 -0.23 9.62 6.75
N TYR A 207 -0.63 10.88 6.79
CA TYR A 207 -2.03 11.26 6.67
C TYR A 207 -2.45 11.32 5.21
N GLY A 208 -3.46 10.54 4.83
CA GLY A 208 -3.95 10.42 3.46
C GLY A 208 -5.04 11.42 3.13
N MET A 209 -4.91 12.06 1.96
CA MET A 209 -5.88 13.01 1.39
C MET A 209 -6.35 12.53 0.03
N ILE A 210 -7.60 12.81 -0.32
CA ILE A 210 -8.14 12.60 -1.68
C ILE A 210 -7.80 13.80 -2.54
N SER A 211 -7.01 13.61 -3.60
CA SER A 211 -6.57 14.69 -4.49
C SER A 211 -7.68 15.28 -5.37
N SER A 212 -8.81 14.58 -5.51
CA SER A 212 -9.97 15.03 -6.31
C SER A 212 -10.96 15.87 -5.53
N GLN A 213 -10.83 15.97 -4.22
CA GLN A 213 -11.63 16.92 -3.45
C GLN A 213 -11.18 18.33 -3.85
N ASN A 214 -12.06 19.07 -4.54
CA ASN A 214 -11.94 20.52 -4.61
C ASN A 214 -11.83 21.00 -3.17
N ILE A 215 -10.64 21.41 -2.78
CA ILE A 215 -10.43 22.17 -1.55
C ILE A 215 -11.13 23.49 -1.82
N ASN A 216 -12.45 23.50 -1.60
CA ASN A 216 -13.21 24.74 -1.56
C ASN A 216 -12.62 25.55 -0.42
N ASN A 217 -11.83 26.54 -0.81
CA ASN A 217 -11.27 27.60 -0.03
C ASN A 217 -12.10 27.95 1.22
N ASN A 218 -11.72 27.42 2.35
CA ASN A 218 -11.98 27.95 3.66
C ASN A 218 -10.83 27.55 4.58
N ILE A 219 -9.70 28.16 4.34
CA ILE A 219 -8.65 28.37 5.34
C ILE A 219 -8.57 29.85 5.59
#